data_6ef24bc21d68ee1de3113c1245207e64
#
_entry.id   6ef24bc21d68ee1de3113c1245207e64
#
_cell.length_a   1.000
_cell.length_b   1.000
_cell.length_c   1.000
_cell.angle_alpha   90.00
_cell.angle_beta   90.00
_cell.angle_gamma   90.00
#
_symmetry.space_group_name_H-M   'P 1'
#
loop_
_entity.id
_entity.type
_entity.pdbx_description
1 polymer ?
#
loop_
_entity_poly.entity_id
_entity_poly.type
_entity_poly.pdbx_seq_one_letter_code
_entity_poly.pdbx_strand_id
1 'polypeptide(L)'
;SQEAEDASSGWSNNWYIEYSGTSMATPAAAGAATLVRQYLMDVANRPAPQGALVKALLILGAEDMGARNIPNNDEGWGRVNLVNSLIPDSDEGIFVDDRSRISSGQTKEYTFDITRGAEPLKVVLAWSDYPGSSQSTNQLRNDLNLEVIHPNGGTSFKGNVFSGGKSIAGGNFDDKNNVEVVLIDNAGVGTWTVRVTDDYHGGSRTWQPYALAVRGVNVNDLSPDPSFAPEVNINPPIPQIGDPVEIGVTVENLGAGSVSDLEVMARADGSLISTQTISLTPGESVDVQWTWTPSTEGLVDLSFHIDPNDLVEESSEGNNLLTHTMIISAPGVRVTSNEPFMTLGDADDSSTSWDLVLTNTALFETNA
;
A
#
# COMPACT_ATOMS: atom_id res chain seq x y z
N SER A 1 -33.38 19.04 29.86
CA SER A 1 -32.27 19.91 30.31
C SER A 1 -31.36 20.31 29.18
N GLN A 2 -31.25 19.55 28.11
CA GLN A 2 -30.42 19.87 26.96
C GLN A 2 -31.12 20.77 25.92
N GLU A 3 -32.45 20.73 25.87
CA GLU A 3 -33.24 21.66 25.05
C GLU A 3 -33.08 23.12 25.48
N ALA A 4 -32.62 23.36 26.71
CA ALA A 4 -32.39 24.72 27.22
C ALA A 4 -31.03 25.32 26.80
N GLU A 5 -30.06 24.51 26.41
CA GLU A 5 -28.74 24.95 25.99
C GLU A 5 -28.73 25.39 24.53
N ASP A 6 -29.58 24.78 23.70
CA ASP A 6 -29.70 25.12 22.27
C ASP A 6 -30.26 26.55 22.07
N ALA A 7 -31.09 27.01 22.98
CA ALA A 7 -31.61 28.37 22.96
C ALA A 7 -30.57 29.46 23.25
N SER A 8 -29.43 29.10 23.85
CA SER A 8 -28.36 30.03 24.22
C SER A 8 -27.32 30.23 23.13
N SER A 9 -27.23 29.31 22.16
CA SER A 9 -26.24 29.32 21.08
C SER A 9 -26.59 30.21 19.89
N GLY A 10 -27.79 30.80 19.88
CA GLY A 10 -28.26 31.68 18.80
C GLY A 10 -28.76 30.97 17.54
N TRP A 11 -28.82 29.66 17.52
CA TRP A 11 -29.43 28.86 16.45
C TRP A 11 -30.94 28.82 16.61
N SER A 12 -31.64 29.51 15.76
CA SER A 12 -33.10 29.73 15.88
C SER A 12 -33.96 28.64 15.24
N ASN A 13 -33.40 27.50 14.84
CA ASN A 13 -34.18 26.41 14.26
C ASN A 13 -34.07 25.13 15.13
N ASN A 14 -35.21 24.51 15.42
CA ASN A 14 -35.32 23.30 16.24
C ASN A 14 -34.79 22.03 15.53
N TRP A 15 -33.97 22.16 14.50
CA TRP A 15 -33.47 21.02 13.69
C TRP A 15 -32.09 20.54 14.17
N TYR A 16 -31.37 21.34 14.93
CA TYR A 16 -30.02 21.05 15.37
C TYR A 16 -29.88 21.28 16.88
N ILE A 17 -29.13 20.40 17.52
CA ILE A 17 -28.83 20.47 18.94
C ILE A 17 -27.33 20.20 19.16
N GLU A 18 -26.73 20.89 20.09
CA GLU A 18 -25.35 20.64 20.49
C GLU A 18 -25.29 19.52 21.51
N TYR A 19 -24.49 18.50 21.21
CA TYR A 19 -24.22 17.38 22.10
C TYR A 19 -22.72 17.14 22.22
N SER A 20 -22.28 16.83 23.43
CA SER A 20 -20.91 16.41 23.70
C SER A 20 -20.89 15.01 24.34
N GLY A 21 -19.82 14.27 24.05
CA GLY A 21 -19.61 12.94 24.61
C GLY A 21 -18.98 11.97 23.60
N THR A 22 -18.57 10.81 24.07
CA THR A 22 -17.95 9.75 23.27
C THR A 22 -18.85 9.26 22.14
N SER A 23 -20.20 9.30 22.34
CA SER A 23 -21.18 8.94 21.31
C SER A 23 -21.20 9.91 20.13
N MET A 24 -20.73 11.17 20.31
CA MET A 24 -20.59 12.19 19.26
C MET A 24 -19.19 12.13 18.64
N ALA A 25 -18.18 11.85 19.44
CA ALA A 25 -16.80 11.70 18.97
C ALA A 25 -16.61 10.45 18.07
N THR A 26 -17.28 9.35 18.41
CA THR A 26 -17.18 8.09 17.64
C THR A 26 -17.59 8.23 16.16
N PRO A 27 -18.78 8.75 15.81
CA PRO A 27 -19.16 8.95 14.41
C PRO A 27 -18.28 10.00 13.70
N ALA A 28 -17.76 11.00 14.42
CA ALA A 28 -16.82 11.95 13.85
C ALA A 28 -15.50 11.24 13.46
N ALA A 29 -14.97 10.38 14.33
CA ALA A 29 -13.79 9.56 14.02
C ALA A 29 -14.08 8.54 12.91
N ALA A 30 -15.27 7.96 12.86
CA ALA A 30 -15.68 7.06 11.78
C ALA A 30 -15.78 7.78 10.43
N GLY A 31 -16.31 9.02 10.42
CA GLY A 31 -16.31 9.88 9.24
C GLY A 31 -14.89 10.22 8.78
N ALA A 32 -14.01 10.57 9.71
CA ALA A 32 -12.60 10.80 9.41
C ALA A 32 -11.92 9.55 8.82
N ALA A 33 -12.17 8.37 9.38
CA ALA A 33 -11.66 7.11 8.84
C ALA A 33 -12.15 6.84 7.41
N THR A 34 -13.39 7.20 7.09
CA THR A 34 -13.95 7.10 5.73
C THR A 34 -13.21 8.01 4.77
N LEU A 35 -12.92 9.26 5.17
CA LEU A 35 -12.16 10.21 4.35
C LEU A 35 -10.70 9.75 4.15
N VAL A 36 -10.05 9.21 5.19
CA VAL A 36 -8.72 8.59 5.06
C VAL A 36 -8.75 7.46 4.04
N ARG A 37 -9.72 6.56 4.15
CA ARG A 37 -9.87 5.45 3.20
C ARG A 37 -10.10 5.94 1.79
N GLN A 38 -10.97 6.94 1.60
CA GLN A 38 -11.22 7.54 0.29
C GLN A 38 -9.95 8.15 -0.29
N TYR A 39 -9.22 8.94 0.48
CA TYR A 39 -7.94 9.52 0.04
C TYR A 39 -6.93 8.44 -0.40
N LEU A 40 -6.80 7.37 0.38
CA LEU A 40 -5.92 6.26 0.03
C LEU A 40 -6.33 5.60 -1.29
N MET A 41 -7.63 5.46 -1.55
CA MET A 41 -8.13 4.84 -2.79
C MET A 41 -8.02 5.76 -4.01
N ASP A 42 -8.43 7.02 -3.84
CA ASP A 42 -8.63 7.93 -4.97
C ASP A 42 -7.39 8.77 -5.31
N VAL A 43 -6.53 9.04 -4.31
CA VAL A 43 -5.37 9.94 -4.44
C VAL A 43 -4.05 9.16 -4.31
N ALA A 44 -3.93 8.29 -3.31
CA ALA A 44 -2.70 7.55 -3.05
C ALA A 44 -2.63 6.21 -3.82
N ASN A 45 -3.57 5.97 -4.74
CA ASN A 45 -3.64 4.77 -5.60
C ASN A 45 -3.56 3.43 -4.84
N ARG A 46 -4.22 3.36 -3.66
CA ARG A 46 -4.31 2.16 -2.83
C ARG A 46 -5.74 1.61 -2.83
N PRO A 47 -6.12 0.75 -3.79
CA PRO A 47 -7.53 0.37 -4.02
C PRO A 47 -8.14 -0.43 -2.88
N ALA A 48 -7.33 -1.08 -2.05
CA ALA A 48 -7.80 -1.92 -0.94
C ALA A 48 -6.98 -1.70 0.35
N PRO A 49 -6.96 -0.47 0.91
CA PRO A 49 -6.16 -0.18 2.09
C PRO A 49 -6.64 -0.98 3.30
N GLN A 50 -5.71 -1.48 4.09
CA GLN A 50 -6.02 -2.22 5.32
C GLN A 50 -6.66 -1.29 6.36
N GLY A 51 -7.56 -1.83 7.19
CA GLY A 51 -8.10 -1.10 8.34
C GLY A 51 -7.02 -0.68 9.34
N ALA A 52 -5.95 -1.46 9.43
CA ALA A 52 -4.78 -1.13 10.24
C ALA A 52 -4.08 0.16 9.75
N LEU A 53 -3.96 0.37 8.43
CA LEU A 53 -3.40 1.60 7.86
C LEU A 53 -4.27 2.82 8.17
N VAL A 54 -5.59 2.69 8.04
CA VAL A 54 -6.52 3.78 8.40
C VAL A 54 -6.34 4.16 9.87
N LYS A 55 -6.24 3.16 10.77
CA LYS A 55 -5.96 3.39 12.19
C LYS A 55 -4.61 4.06 12.40
N ALA A 56 -3.56 3.59 11.74
CA ALA A 56 -2.22 4.14 11.86
C ALA A 56 -2.17 5.61 11.43
N LEU A 57 -2.79 5.97 10.30
CA LEU A 57 -2.82 7.35 9.79
C LEU A 57 -3.62 8.29 10.69
N LEU A 58 -4.76 7.86 11.24
CA LEU A 58 -5.50 8.66 12.21
C LEU A 58 -4.68 8.98 13.45
N ILE A 59 -3.90 8.01 13.95
CA ILE A 59 -2.99 8.21 15.09
C ILE A 59 -1.79 9.06 14.69
N LEU A 60 -1.24 8.85 13.49
CA LEU A 60 -0.09 9.58 12.97
C LEU A 60 -0.34 11.10 12.98
N GLY A 61 -1.51 11.52 12.48
CA GLY A 61 -1.89 12.92 12.39
C GLY A 61 -2.54 13.49 13.66
N ALA A 62 -2.83 12.68 14.67
CA ALA A 62 -3.50 13.14 15.88
C ALA A 62 -2.67 14.14 16.67
N GLU A 63 -3.34 15.17 17.18
CA GLU A 63 -2.77 16.26 17.96
C GLU A 63 -3.11 16.16 19.44
N ASP A 64 -2.12 16.31 20.28
CA ASP A 64 -2.26 16.43 21.74
C ASP A 64 -3.06 17.70 22.10
N MET A 65 -4.03 17.58 23.00
CA MET A 65 -4.87 18.68 23.43
C MET A 65 -4.48 19.15 24.84
N GLY A 66 -4.00 20.37 24.96
CA GLY A 66 -3.68 20.96 26.27
C GLY A 66 -2.26 20.67 26.75
N ALA A 67 -2.13 20.05 27.91
CA ALA A 67 -0.81 19.71 28.46
C ALA A 67 -0.29 18.44 27.78
N ARG A 68 0.94 18.47 27.34
CA ARG A 68 1.55 17.36 26.59
C ARG A 68 1.68 16.09 27.45
N ASN A 69 0.82 15.14 27.21
CA ASN A 69 0.73 13.92 28.02
C ASN A 69 0.16 12.69 27.30
N ILE A 70 0.10 12.70 25.95
CA ILE A 70 -0.35 11.55 25.16
C ILE A 70 0.64 10.37 25.27
N PRO A 71 0.16 9.10 25.18
CA PRO A 71 -1.26 8.74 25.25
C PRO A 71 -1.80 8.80 26.69
N ASN A 72 -3.08 9.14 26.83
CA ASN A 72 -3.75 9.18 28.14
C ASN A 72 -5.19 8.69 28.04
N ASN A 73 -5.88 8.56 29.18
CA ASN A 73 -7.24 8.03 29.26
C ASN A 73 -8.33 9.06 28.88
N ASP A 74 -7.99 10.34 28.80
CA ASP A 74 -8.96 11.40 28.51
C ASP A 74 -9.12 11.64 27.01
N GLU A 75 -8.03 11.59 26.26
CA GLU A 75 -8.00 11.90 24.83
C GLU A 75 -7.33 10.81 23.97
N GLY A 76 -6.81 9.73 24.58
CA GLY A 76 -6.10 8.67 23.86
C GLY A 76 -4.84 9.20 23.18
N TRP A 77 -4.80 9.14 21.86
CA TRP A 77 -3.71 9.65 21.02
C TRP A 77 -3.87 11.13 20.62
N GLY A 78 -4.95 11.78 21.07
CA GLY A 78 -5.23 13.17 20.78
C GLY A 78 -6.39 13.39 19.81
N ARG A 79 -6.60 14.65 19.42
CA ARG A 79 -7.63 15.06 18.48
C ARG A 79 -7.26 14.67 17.05
N VAL A 80 -8.22 14.08 16.32
CA VAL A 80 -8.05 13.75 14.90
C VAL A 80 -7.77 15.01 14.07
N ASN A 81 -6.70 14.98 13.29
CA ASN A 81 -6.35 16.00 12.29
C ASN A 81 -6.02 15.30 10.96
N LEU A 82 -6.93 15.43 9.97
CA LEU A 82 -6.78 14.78 8.69
C LEU A 82 -5.70 15.44 7.81
N VAL A 83 -5.45 16.72 7.98
CA VAL A 83 -4.35 17.38 7.26
C VAL A 83 -3.03 16.74 7.67
N ASN A 84 -2.80 16.64 8.97
CA ASN A 84 -1.60 15.99 9.50
C ASN A 84 -1.51 14.51 9.17
N SER A 85 -2.66 13.84 8.94
CA SER A 85 -2.71 12.41 8.62
C SER A 85 -2.39 12.12 7.16
N LEU A 86 -2.70 13.03 6.23
CA LEU A 86 -2.74 12.73 4.79
C LEU A 86 -1.96 13.72 3.93
N ILE A 87 -1.84 14.95 4.37
CA ILE A 87 -1.30 16.05 3.57
C ILE A 87 -0.11 16.64 4.34
N PRO A 88 1.11 16.13 4.09
CA PRO A 88 2.28 16.73 4.71
C PRO A 88 2.48 18.15 4.18
N ASP A 89 3.03 19.02 5.00
CA ASP A 89 3.55 20.30 4.52
C ASP A 89 4.64 20.06 3.48
N SER A 90 4.92 21.08 2.65
CA SER A 90 5.84 20.95 1.50
C SER A 90 7.23 20.38 1.83
N ASP A 91 7.62 20.43 3.08
CA ASP A 91 8.92 19.99 3.59
C ASP A 91 8.84 18.68 4.41
N GLU A 92 7.64 18.10 4.60
CA GLU A 92 7.42 16.87 5.34
C GLU A 92 7.11 15.71 4.40
N GLY A 93 7.61 14.50 4.73
CA GLY A 93 7.23 13.26 4.09
C GLY A 93 6.33 12.41 4.97
N ILE A 94 5.40 11.68 4.36
CA ILE A 94 4.66 10.58 4.98
C ILE A 94 4.97 9.32 4.18
N PHE A 95 5.57 8.35 4.85
CA PHE A 95 5.72 6.99 4.33
C PHE A 95 4.61 6.10 4.88
N VAL A 96 4.08 5.19 4.06
CA VAL A 96 3.13 4.17 4.49
C VAL A 96 3.44 2.84 3.83
N ASP A 97 3.42 1.77 4.64
CA ASP A 97 3.40 0.40 4.19
C ASP A 97 2.22 -0.31 4.85
N ASP A 98 1.34 -0.92 4.06
CA ASP A 98 0.20 -1.72 4.52
C ASP A 98 0.10 -3.07 3.81
N ARG A 99 1.15 -3.45 3.09
CA ARG A 99 1.21 -4.67 2.29
C ARG A 99 2.15 -5.71 2.87
N SER A 100 3.10 -5.26 3.68
CA SER A 100 4.02 -6.14 4.37
C SER A 100 3.33 -7.08 5.34
N ARG A 101 3.90 -8.24 5.46
CA ARG A 101 3.56 -9.26 6.46
C ARG A 101 4.85 -9.77 7.08
N ILE A 102 4.75 -10.22 8.30
CA ILE A 102 5.89 -10.76 9.04
C ILE A 102 5.54 -12.14 9.59
N SER A 103 6.48 -13.05 9.53
CA SER A 103 6.34 -14.40 10.08
C SER A 103 7.01 -14.49 11.44
N SER A 104 6.61 -15.50 12.21
CA SER A 104 7.12 -15.69 13.58
C SER A 104 8.65 -15.66 13.66
N GLY A 105 9.16 -14.78 14.52
CA GLY A 105 10.58 -14.58 14.76
C GLY A 105 11.32 -13.80 13.67
N GLN A 106 10.62 -13.30 12.65
CA GLN A 106 11.22 -12.44 11.64
C GLN A 106 11.32 -10.99 12.11
N THR A 107 12.21 -10.25 11.46
CA THR A 107 12.38 -8.81 11.62
C THR A 107 12.40 -8.18 10.24
N LYS A 108 11.65 -7.08 10.06
CA LYS A 108 11.75 -6.19 8.90
C LYS A 108 12.32 -4.85 9.33
N GLU A 109 13.18 -4.27 8.47
CA GLU A 109 13.82 -2.99 8.72
C GLU A 109 13.52 -2.02 7.57
N TYR A 110 13.25 -0.77 7.93
CA TYR A 110 13.04 0.36 7.03
C TYR A 110 14.05 1.44 7.40
N THR A 111 14.67 2.07 6.42
CA THR A 111 15.62 3.14 6.64
C THR A 111 15.12 4.46 6.05
N PHE A 112 15.24 5.53 6.83
CA PHE A 112 14.77 6.86 6.45
C PHE A 112 15.85 7.90 6.69
N ASP A 113 16.12 8.72 5.69
CA ASP A 113 17.03 9.86 5.83
C ASP A 113 16.28 11.10 6.30
N ILE A 114 16.62 11.58 7.49
CA ILE A 114 16.18 12.89 7.98
C ILE A 114 17.24 13.91 7.64
N THR A 115 16.93 14.83 6.73
CA THR A 115 17.88 15.86 6.24
C THR A 115 17.78 17.18 7.00
N ARG A 116 16.68 17.41 7.71
CA ARG A 116 16.48 18.56 8.61
C ARG A 116 16.14 18.07 10.00
N GLY A 117 16.95 18.43 10.96
CA GLY A 117 16.66 18.20 12.39
C GLY A 117 15.66 19.20 12.95
N ALA A 118 15.27 19.00 14.18
CA ALA A 118 14.37 19.81 14.99
C ALA A 118 12.86 19.63 14.76
N GLU A 119 12.46 18.80 13.82
CA GLU A 119 11.04 18.46 13.63
C GLU A 119 10.70 17.08 14.24
N PRO A 120 9.43 16.84 14.58
CA PRO A 120 9.04 15.58 15.17
C PRO A 120 9.09 14.43 14.16
N LEU A 121 9.71 13.32 14.55
CA LEU A 121 9.54 12.02 13.89
C LEU A 121 8.46 11.24 14.62
N LYS A 122 7.39 10.85 13.93
CA LYS A 122 6.32 10.00 14.47
C LYS A 122 6.22 8.74 13.63
N VAL A 123 6.30 7.59 14.29
CA VAL A 123 6.20 6.26 13.69
C VAL A 123 5.04 5.53 14.35
N VAL A 124 4.15 4.97 13.56
CA VAL A 124 2.98 4.22 14.02
C VAL A 124 2.95 2.86 13.34
N LEU A 125 3.06 1.82 14.13
CA LEU A 125 2.81 0.43 13.74
C LEU A 125 1.42 0.03 14.21
N ALA A 126 0.60 -0.57 13.35
CA ALA A 126 -0.71 -1.11 13.70
C ALA A 126 -0.98 -2.39 12.95
N TRP A 127 -1.73 -3.30 13.57
CA TRP A 127 -2.16 -4.54 12.91
C TRP A 127 -3.55 -4.97 13.36
N SER A 128 -4.19 -5.77 12.51
CA SER A 128 -5.45 -6.44 12.82
C SER A 128 -5.12 -7.81 13.37
N ASP A 129 -5.09 -7.90 14.69
CA ASP A 129 -4.76 -9.13 15.39
C ASP A 129 -5.90 -10.16 15.34
N TYR A 130 -5.60 -11.40 15.65
CA TYR A 130 -6.57 -12.46 15.83
C TYR A 130 -7.46 -12.23 17.05
N PRO A 131 -8.70 -12.76 17.05
CA PRO A 131 -9.54 -12.70 18.23
C PRO A 131 -8.86 -13.33 19.44
N GLY A 132 -8.81 -12.57 20.53
CA GLY A 132 -8.34 -13.06 21.82
C GLY A 132 -9.28 -14.09 22.44
N SER A 133 -8.82 -14.78 23.47
CA SER A 133 -9.67 -15.69 24.25
C SER A 133 -10.43 -14.93 25.33
N SER A 134 -11.74 -15.17 25.47
CA SER A 134 -12.57 -14.54 26.50
C SER A 134 -12.11 -14.88 27.94
N GLN A 135 -11.27 -15.88 28.11
CA GLN A 135 -10.71 -16.29 29.39
C GLN A 135 -9.28 -15.82 29.64
N SER A 136 -8.66 -15.15 28.68
CA SER A 136 -7.30 -14.64 28.79
C SER A 136 -7.29 -13.21 29.32
N THR A 137 -6.37 -12.91 30.21
CA THR A 137 -6.09 -11.55 30.68
C THR A 137 -5.30 -10.75 29.62
N ASN A 138 -4.50 -11.41 28.79
CA ASN A 138 -3.85 -10.83 27.63
C ASN A 138 -4.64 -11.23 26.37
N GLN A 139 -5.15 -10.22 25.64
CA GLN A 139 -5.94 -10.43 24.44
C GLN A 139 -5.10 -10.45 23.17
N LEU A 140 -3.85 -9.95 23.22
CA LEU A 140 -2.93 -9.95 22.10
C LEU A 140 -2.55 -11.40 21.73
N ARG A 141 -2.69 -11.71 20.43
CA ARG A 141 -2.45 -13.05 19.89
C ARG A 141 -1.17 -13.13 19.08
N ASN A 142 -0.92 -12.10 18.29
CA ASN A 142 0.33 -11.92 17.56
C ASN A 142 0.96 -10.63 18.07
N ASP A 143 2.17 -10.73 18.58
CA ASP A 143 2.89 -9.65 19.23
C ASP A 143 3.96 -9.12 18.30
N LEU A 144 3.72 -7.94 17.74
CA LEU A 144 4.67 -7.21 16.90
C LEU A 144 5.29 -6.07 17.70
N ASN A 145 6.59 -5.96 17.63
CA ASN A 145 7.39 -4.95 18.32
C ASN A 145 7.90 -3.89 17.35
N LEU A 146 7.69 -2.61 17.69
CA LEU A 146 8.26 -1.46 17.01
C LEU A 146 9.53 -0.99 17.74
N GLU A 147 10.62 -0.82 17.01
CA GLU A 147 11.84 -0.19 17.49
C GLU A 147 12.31 0.85 16.48
N VAL A 148 12.61 2.06 16.94
CA VAL A 148 13.17 3.15 16.12
C VAL A 148 14.57 3.44 16.62
N ILE A 149 15.57 3.26 15.74
CA ILE A 149 16.99 3.33 16.07
C ILE A 149 17.58 4.65 15.55
N HIS A 150 18.18 5.37 16.45
CA HIS A 150 18.85 6.65 16.16
C HIS A 150 20.09 6.43 15.26
N PRO A 151 20.46 7.37 14.38
CA PRO A 151 21.63 7.28 13.49
C PRO A 151 22.95 6.96 14.18
N ASN A 152 23.08 7.19 15.48
CA ASN A 152 24.28 6.80 16.25
C ASN A 152 24.41 5.28 16.52
N GLY A 153 23.36 4.49 16.18
CA GLY A 153 23.31 3.04 16.39
C GLY A 153 23.23 2.57 17.85
N GLY A 154 23.41 3.48 18.82
CA GLY A 154 23.45 3.12 20.25
C GLY A 154 22.20 3.51 21.04
N THR A 155 21.30 4.27 20.44
CA THR A 155 20.06 4.75 21.08
C THR A 155 18.86 4.22 20.31
N SER A 156 17.93 3.56 20.99
CA SER A 156 16.70 3.10 20.40
C SER A 156 15.48 3.49 21.24
N PHE A 157 14.35 3.64 20.57
CA PHE A 157 13.06 3.97 21.13
C PHE A 157 12.10 2.82 20.81
N LYS A 158 11.49 2.25 21.83
CA LYS A 158 10.51 1.17 21.66
C LYS A 158 9.10 1.73 21.61
N GLY A 159 8.23 1.02 20.91
CA GLY A 159 6.82 1.39 20.82
C GLY A 159 6.17 1.57 22.18
N ASN A 160 5.33 2.58 22.31
CA ASN A 160 4.55 2.89 23.50
C ASN A 160 5.34 3.21 24.79
N VAL A 161 6.65 3.46 24.70
CA VAL A 161 7.46 3.88 25.84
C VAL A 161 7.52 5.42 25.92
N PHE A 162 6.59 5.99 26.66
CA PHE A 162 6.37 7.45 26.73
C PHE A 162 6.67 8.06 28.09
N SER A 163 7.11 9.31 28.08
CA SER A 163 7.19 10.18 29.25
C SER A 163 6.97 11.64 28.82
N GLY A 164 6.00 12.32 29.43
CA GLY A 164 5.68 13.71 29.09
C GLY A 164 5.25 13.90 27.63
N GLY A 165 4.44 12.99 27.09
CA GLY A 165 3.87 13.06 25.76
C GLY A 165 4.85 12.79 24.61
N LYS A 166 6.00 12.18 24.88
CA LYS A 166 7.00 11.80 23.89
C LYS A 166 7.69 10.50 24.26
N SER A 167 8.27 9.84 23.27
CA SER A 167 9.05 8.61 23.49
C SER A 167 10.35 8.92 24.22
N ILE A 168 10.72 7.99 25.10
CA ILE A 168 12.01 7.97 25.79
C ILE A 168 12.80 6.74 25.35
N ALA A 169 14.12 6.85 25.30
CA ALA A 169 14.99 5.76 24.90
C ALA A 169 14.96 4.58 25.91
N GLY A 170 15.10 3.37 25.38
CA GLY A 170 15.09 2.14 26.16
C GLY A 170 13.68 1.68 26.53
N GLY A 171 13.51 1.10 27.72
CA GLY A 171 12.25 0.51 28.17
C GLY A 171 12.04 -0.91 27.69
N ASN A 172 10.82 -1.46 27.90
CA ASN A 172 10.40 -2.77 27.44
C ASN A 172 9.48 -2.62 26.22
N PHE A 173 9.40 -3.67 25.41
CA PHE A 173 8.39 -3.76 24.36
C PHE A 173 6.99 -3.90 24.96
N ASP A 174 5.98 -3.47 24.20
CA ASP A 174 4.57 -3.53 24.60
C ASP A 174 3.97 -4.87 24.20
N ASP A 175 3.65 -5.72 25.17
CA ASP A 175 3.07 -7.06 24.99
C ASP A 175 1.52 -7.09 25.06
N LYS A 176 0.84 -5.95 24.92
CA LYS A 176 -0.61 -5.82 25.16
C LYS A 176 -1.41 -5.20 24.05
N ASN A 177 -0.81 -4.28 23.30
CA ASN A 177 -1.52 -3.46 22.33
C ASN A 177 -1.18 -3.87 20.90
N ASN A 178 -2.18 -3.83 20.01
CA ASN A 178 -2.02 -4.03 18.57
C ASN A 178 -1.82 -2.69 17.82
N VAL A 179 -1.23 -1.74 18.52
CA VAL A 179 -0.74 -0.46 17.98
C VAL A 179 0.42 -0.01 18.82
N GLU A 180 1.52 0.35 18.17
CA GLU A 180 2.70 0.88 18.81
C GLU A 180 3.12 2.18 18.16
N VAL A 181 3.53 3.16 18.98
CA VAL A 181 3.87 4.50 18.52
C VAL A 181 5.21 4.92 19.12
N VAL A 182 6.03 5.50 18.26
CA VAL A 182 7.22 6.25 18.67
C VAL A 182 7.05 7.70 18.22
N LEU A 183 7.27 8.65 19.13
CA LEU A 183 7.21 10.08 18.87
C LEU A 183 8.45 10.76 19.44
N ILE A 184 9.30 11.29 18.58
CA ILE A 184 10.56 11.95 18.91
C ILE A 184 10.48 13.41 18.48
N ASP A 185 10.56 14.33 19.43
CA ASP A 185 10.34 15.77 19.19
C ASP A 185 11.36 16.42 18.24
N ASN A 186 12.61 16.11 18.45
CA ASN A 186 13.71 16.70 17.72
C ASN A 186 14.52 15.55 17.14
N ALA A 187 14.00 14.96 16.08
CA ALA A 187 14.73 13.94 15.36
C ALA A 187 15.99 14.57 14.74
N GLY A 188 17.15 14.06 15.13
CA GLY A 188 18.43 14.52 14.58
C GLY A 188 18.58 14.13 13.11
N VAL A 189 19.39 14.89 12.39
CA VAL A 189 19.78 14.58 11.01
C VAL A 189 20.53 13.25 10.95
N GLY A 190 20.26 12.46 9.92
CA GLY A 190 20.93 11.19 9.65
C GLY A 190 19.94 10.08 9.26
N THR A 191 20.49 8.90 9.00
CA THR A 191 19.71 7.71 8.61
C THR A 191 19.16 7.02 9.86
N TRP A 192 17.84 7.05 10.01
CA TRP A 192 17.11 6.39 11.07
C TRP A 192 16.66 5.00 10.59
N THR A 193 16.67 4.01 11.48
CA THR A 193 16.15 2.67 11.17
C THR A 193 14.89 2.42 11.98
N VAL A 194 13.83 2.03 11.30
CA VAL A 194 12.58 1.53 11.91
C VAL A 194 12.58 0.01 11.76
N ARG A 195 12.42 -0.68 12.86
CA ARG A 195 12.43 -2.13 12.93
C ARG A 195 11.09 -2.64 13.42
N VAL A 196 10.51 -3.59 12.69
CA VAL A 196 9.31 -4.34 13.08
C VAL A 196 9.71 -5.79 13.30
N THR A 197 9.46 -6.33 14.49
CA THR A 197 9.81 -7.71 14.85
C THR A 197 8.55 -8.46 15.31
N ASP A 198 8.36 -9.68 14.84
CA ASP A 198 7.35 -10.61 15.37
C ASP A 198 7.97 -11.38 16.54
N ASP A 199 7.61 -11.01 17.76
CA ASP A 199 8.11 -11.63 18.99
C ASP A 199 7.36 -12.90 19.35
N TYR A 200 6.02 -12.89 19.16
CA TYR A 200 5.17 -14.02 19.50
C TYR A 200 3.99 -14.15 18.51
N HIS A 201 3.76 -15.37 18.06
CA HIS A 201 2.70 -15.73 17.14
C HIS A 201 1.77 -16.79 17.74
N GLY A 202 0.63 -16.36 18.28
CA GLY A 202 -0.36 -17.24 18.89
C GLY A 202 -1.56 -17.55 18.03
N GLY A 203 -1.61 -17.00 16.81
CA GLY A 203 -2.66 -17.24 15.83
C GLY A 203 -2.48 -18.53 15.03
N SER A 204 -3.48 -18.90 14.26
CA SER A 204 -3.44 -20.10 13.39
C SER A 204 -2.70 -19.88 12.08
N ARG A 205 -2.45 -18.65 11.70
CA ARG A 205 -1.61 -18.31 10.52
C ARG A 205 -0.15 -18.20 10.95
N THR A 206 0.74 -18.44 10.02
CA THR A 206 2.18 -18.36 10.23
C THR A 206 2.76 -16.97 10.00
N TRP A 207 1.91 -15.99 9.67
CA TRP A 207 2.28 -14.61 9.36
C TRP A 207 1.20 -13.62 9.81
N GLN A 208 1.62 -12.40 10.13
CA GLN A 208 0.78 -11.28 10.52
C GLN A 208 0.98 -10.12 9.54
N PRO A 209 -0.09 -9.64 8.83
CA PRO A 209 -0.03 -8.39 8.10
C PRO A 209 -0.08 -7.22 9.07
N TYR A 210 0.63 -6.17 8.75
CA TYR A 210 0.64 -4.94 9.55
C TYR A 210 0.60 -3.70 8.65
N ALA A 211 0.42 -2.55 9.25
CA ALA A 211 0.56 -1.25 8.62
C ALA A 211 1.58 -0.42 9.41
N LEU A 212 2.53 0.14 8.70
CA LEU A 212 3.51 1.09 9.20
C LEU A 212 3.22 2.46 8.58
N ALA A 213 3.19 3.50 9.41
CA ALA A 213 3.07 4.88 8.96
C ALA A 213 4.14 5.73 9.65
N VAL A 214 4.89 6.49 8.87
CA VAL A 214 5.99 7.34 9.35
C VAL A 214 5.76 8.76 8.88
N ARG A 215 5.92 9.73 9.78
CA ARG A 215 5.89 11.16 9.50
C ARG A 215 7.09 11.84 10.13
N GLY A 216 7.72 12.75 9.39
CA GLY A 216 8.81 13.59 9.85
C GLY A 216 9.29 14.48 8.72
N VAL A 217 10.01 15.53 9.04
CA VAL A 217 10.53 16.46 8.04
C VAL A 217 11.58 15.76 7.16
N ASN A 218 11.36 15.83 5.85
CA ASN A 218 12.24 15.22 4.85
C ASN A 218 12.56 13.75 5.10
N VAL A 219 11.54 12.99 5.48
CA VAL A 219 11.65 11.53 5.54
C VAL A 219 11.69 11.01 4.12
N ASN A 220 12.86 10.59 3.67
CA ASN A 220 13.01 9.86 2.43
C ASN A 220 13.10 8.37 2.77
N ASP A 221 12.22 7.60 2.21
CA ASP A 221 12.37 6.16 2.19
C ASP A 221 13.46 5.81 1.16
N LEU A 222 14.46 5.09 1.60
CA LEU A 222 15.56 4.64 0.75
C LEU A 222 15.30 3.23 0.18
N SER A 223 14.13 2.65 0.42
CA SER A 223 13.74 1.38 -0.16
C SER A 223 13.45 1.53 -1.67
N PRO A 224 13.67 0.50 -2.46
CA PRO A 224 13.17 0.44 -3.83
C PRO A 224 11.65 0.37 -3.85
N ASP A 225 11.05 0.72 -4.97
CA ASP A 225 9.61 0.61 -5.25
C ASP A 225 9.40 0.21 -6.71
N PRO A 226 9.73 -1.03 -7.08
CA PRO A 226 9.47 -1.51 -8.42
C PRO A 226 7.96 -1.58 -8.69
N SER A 227 7.54 -1.08 -9.84
CA SER A 227 6.15 -0.99 -10.24
C SER A 227 5.98 -1.30 -11.71
N PHE A 228 4.85 -1.85 -12.10
CA PHE A 228 4.53 -1.97 -13.51
C PHE A 228 3.99 -0.66 -14.09
N ALA A 229 4.50 -0.26 -15.25
CA ALA A 229 3.77 0.65 -16.11
C ALA A 229 2.47 -0.02 -16.59
N PRO A 230 1.39 0.75 -16.80
CA PRO A 230 0.06 0.17 -17.06
C PRO A 230 -0.09 -0.54 -18.41
N GLU A 231 0.88 -0.40 -19.30
CA GLU A 231 0.80 -0.92 -20.66
C GLU A 231 1.41 -2.33 -20.77
N VAL A 232 0.68 -3.22 -21.47
CA VAL A 232 1.17 -4.54 -21.87
C VAL A 232 1.28 -4.58 -23.39
N ASN A 233 2.49 -4.86 -23.88
CA ASN A 233 2.76 -4.99 -25.31
C ASN A 233 2.60 -6.43 -25.75
N ILE A 234 1.78 -6.67 -26.76
CA ILE A 234 1.50 -8.02 -27.30
C ILE A 234 1.72 -7.99 -28.82
N ASN A 235 2.60 -8.87 -29.30
CA ASN A 235 2.90 -8.99 -30.71
C ASN A 235 2.88 -10.47 -31.17
N PRO A 236 2.01 -10.85 -32.10
CA PRO A 236 0.98 -10.05 -32.76
C PRO A 236 -0.18 -9.67 -31.80
N PRO A 237 -0.88 -8.57 -32.02
CA PRO A 237 -1.95 -8.09 -31.09
C PRO A 237 -3.16 -9.03 -31.00
N ILE A 238 -3.36 -9.89 -31.98
CA ILE A 238 -4.33 -10.97 -31.97
C ILE A 238 -3.60 -12.25 -32.38
N PRO A 239 -3.04 -12.99 -31.42
CA PRO A 239 -2.30 -14.21 -31.68
C PRO A 239 -3.22 -15.35 -32.12
N GLN A 240 -2.65 -16.34 -32.80
CA GLN A 240 -3.31 -17.61 -33.15
C GLN A 240 -2.74 -18.75 -32.30
N ILE A 241 -3.52 -19.81 -32.15
CA ILE A 241 -3.04 -21.04 -31.53
C ILE A 241 -1.80 -21.53 -32.26
N GLY A 242 -0.74 -21.87 -31.52
CA GLY A 242 0.48 -22.44 -32.03
C GLY A 242 1.49 -21.43 -32.57
N ASP A 243 1.12 -20.16 -32.70
CA ASP A 243 2.05 -19.11 -33.06
C ASP A 243 2.77 -18.55 -31.82
N PRO A 244 4.07 -18.22 -31.94
CA PRO A 244 4.77 -17.54 -30.84
C PRO A 244 4.27 -16.12 -30.68
N VAL A 245 3.99 -15.73 -29.42
CA VAL A 245 3.54 -14.40 -29.01
C VAL A 245 4.65 -13.75 -28.20
N GLU A 246 5.06 -12.58 -28.59
CA GLU A 246 5.93 -11.71 -27.78
C GLU A 246 5.06 -10.89 -26.82
N ILE A 247 5.35 -10.98 -25.53
CA ILE A 247 4.66 -10.27 -24.47
C ILE A 247 5.69 -9.40 -23.77
N GLY A 248 5.43 -8.11 -23.65
CA GLY A 248 6.32 -7.14 -23.01
C GLY A 248 5.58 -6.31 -21.97
N VAL A 249 6.26 -6.03 -20.87
CA VAL A 249 5.85 -5.06 -19.83
C VAL A 249 7.05 -4.19 -19.47
N THR A 250 6.80 -2.98 -18.98
CA THR A 250 7.85 -2.11 -18.45
C THR A 250 7.77 -2.10 -16.94
N VAL A 251 8.89 -2.31 -16.26
CA VAL A 251 9.03 -2.20 -14.80
C VAL A 251 9.83 -0.94 -14.51
N GLU A 252 9.32 -0.10 -13.62
CA GLU A 252 9.92 1.17 -13.20
C GLU A 252 10.23 1.12 -11.69
N ASN A 253 11.35 1.69 -11.27
CA ASN A 253 11.64 1.86 -9.84
C ASN A 253 11.23 3.27 -9.38
N LEU A 254 10.11 3.37 -8.70
CA LEU A 254 9.56 4.62 -8.16
C LEU A 254 10.18 5.01 -6.81
N GLY A 255 10.90 4.08 -6.17
CA GLY A 255 11.57 4.27 -4.88
C GLY A 255 12.93 4.96 -5.00
N ALA A 256 13.48 5.31 -3.85
CA ALA A 256 14.79 5.96 -3.75
C ALA A 256 15.95 4.96 -3.58
N GLY A 257 15.68 3.68 -3.35
CA GLY A 257 16.66 2.61 -3.27
C GLY A 257 16.87 1.90 -4.59
N SER A 258 18.03 1.26 -4.77
CA SER A 258 18.30 0.36 -5.88
C SER A 258 17.90 -1.06 -5.52
N VAL A 259 17.46 -1.83 -6.50
CA VAL A 259 17.18 -3.27 -6.35
C VAL A 259 18.02 -4.06 -7.34
N SER A 260 18.58 -5.18 -6.90
CA SER A 260 19.28 -6.16 -7.73
C SER A 260 18.61 -7.53 -7.62
N ASP A 261 18.76 -8.32 -8.67
CA ASP A 261 18.24 -9.69 -8.73
C ASP A 261 16.72 -9.79 -8.50
N LEU A 262 15.96 -8.73 -8.91
CA LEU A 262 14.52 -8.67 -8.79
C LEU A 262 13.86 -9.65 -9.76
N GLU A 263 13.07 -10.57 -9.24
CA GLU A 263 12.32 -11.52 -10.07
C GLU A 263 11.05 -10.89 -10.63
N VAL A 264 10.82 -11.03 -11.94
CA VAL A 264 9.60 -10.65 -12.64
C VAL A 264 9.02 -11.87 -13.34
N MET A 265 7.84 -12.31 -12.95
CA MET A 265 7.20 -13.54 -13.39
C MET A 265 5.99 -13.25 -14.26
N ALA A 266 5.85 -13.99 -15.36
CA ALA A 266 4.66 -13.96 -16.22
C ALA A 266 3.90 -15.29 -16.18
N ARG A 267 2.57 -15.21 -16.16
CA ARG A 267 1.65 -16.36 -16.20
C ARG A 267 0.55 -16.13 -17.23
N ALA A 268 0.04 -17.24 -17.80
CA ALA A 268 -1.16 -17.28 -18.61
C ALA A 268 -2.15 -18.27 -17.96
N ASP A 269 -3.39 -17.84 -17.67
CA ASP A 269 -4.41 -18.61 -16.96
C ASP A 269 -3.86 -19.33 -15.72
N GLY A 270 -3.02 -18.61 -14.94
CA GLY A 270 -2.34 -19.12 -13.76
C GLY A 270 -1.14 -20.05 -14.02
N SER A 271 -0.91 -20.50 -15.26
CA SER A 271 0.24 -21.32 -15.63
C SER A 271 1.48 -20.46 -15.86
N LEU A 272 2.63 -20.88 -15.33
CA LEU A 272 3.88 -20.13 -15.49
C LEU A 272 4.32 -20.11 -16.95
N ILE A 273 4.56 -18.92 -17.49
CA ILE A 273 5.27 -18.72 -18.75
C ILE A 273 6.78 -18.78 -18.48
N SER A 274 7.30 -17.84 -17.74
CA SER A 274 8.70 -17.80 -17.32
C SER A 274 8.93 -16.70 -16.27
N THR A 275 10.10 -16.72 -15.63
CA THR A 275 10.60 -15.69 -14.72
C THR A 275 11.84 -15.04 -15.35
N GLN A 276 11.93 -13.71 -15.26
CA GLN A 276 13.09 -12.92 -15.64
C GLN A 276 13.68 -12.27 -14.40
N THR A 277 14.98 -11.96 -14.43
CA THR A 277 15.66 -11.26 -13.33
C THR A 277 16.19 -9.94 -13.86
N ILE A 278 15.89 -8.84 -13.15
CA ILE A 278 16.31 -7.48 -13.53
C ILE A 278 16.96 -6.77 -12.35
N SER A 279 17.58 -5.63 -12.61
CA SER A 279 18.10 -4.72 -11.60
C SER A 279 17.71 -3.30 -11.99
N LEU A 280 17.33 -2.48 -11.00
CA LEU A 280 16.86 -1.12 -11.22
C LEU A 280 17.51 -0.17 -10.22
N THR A 281 18.01 0.95 -10.71
CA THR A 281 18.37 2.11 -9.89
C THR A 281 17.15 3.03 -9.71
N PRO A 282 17.17 3.96 -8.74
CA PRO A 282 16.07 4.92 -8.56
C PRO A 282 15.69 5.66 -9.84
N GLY A 283 14.41 5.62 -10.19
CA GLY A 283 13.87 6.26 -11.39
C GLY A 283 14.20 5.56 -12.71
N GLU A 284 14.84 4.40 -12.68
CA GLU A 284 15.14 3.60 -13.87
C GLU A 284 13.93 2.77 -14.30
N SER A 285 13.79 2.55 -15.60
CA SER A 285 12.76 1.69 -16.20
C SER A 285 13.44 0.64 -17.09
N VAL A 286 12.95 -0.58 -17.04
CA VAL A 286 13.43 -1.71 -17.85
C VAL A 286 12.25 -2.42 -18.51
N ASP A 287 12.39 -2.70 -19.81
CA ASP A 287 11.44 -3.52 -20.55
C ASP A 287 11.75 -5.00 -20.35
N VAL A 288 10.75 -5.75 -19.92
CA VAL A 288 10.82 -7.20 -19.68
C VAL A 288 9.96 -7.90 -20.72
N GLN A 289 10.52 -8.91 -21.39
CA GLN A 289 9.87 -9.58 -22.51
C GLN A 289 9.87 -11.10 -22.34
N TRP A 290 8.78 -11.73 -22.76
CA TRP A 290 8.62 -13.19 -22.83
C TRP A 290 8.11 -13.60 -24.19
N THR A 291 8.48 -14.81 -24.62
CA THR A 291 7.87 -15.47 -25.77
C THR A 291 7.03 -16.64 -25.25
N TRP A 292 5.76 -16.67 -25.62
CA TRP A 292 4.82 -17.71 -25.23
C TRP A 292 4.05 -18.23 -26.44
N THR A 293 3.69 -19.50 -26.43
CA THR A 293 2.89 -20.13 -27.50
C THR A 293 1.58 -20.64 -26.92
N PRO A 294 0.42 -20.04 -27.28
CA PRO A 294 -0.88 -20.48 -26.81
C PRO A 294 -1.27 -21.84 -27.38
N SER A 295 -1.88 -22.67 -26.54
CA SER A 295 -2.36 -24.00 -26.93
C SER A 295 -3.87 -24.11 -27.06
N THR A 296 -4.62 -23.10 -26.66
CA THR A 296 -6.09 -23.03 -26.68
C THR A 296 -6.56 -21.71 -27.23
N GLU A 297 -7.73 -21.69 -27.88
CA GLU A 297 -8.41 -20.47 -28.33
C GLU A 297 -9.29 -19.89 -27.21
N GLY A 298 -9.61 -18.60 -27.32
CA GLY A 298 -10.50 -17.91 -26.40
C GLY A 298 -9.82 -16.79 -25.63
N LEU A 299 -10.44 -16.35 -24.54
CA LEU A 299 -9.86 -15.36 -23.64
C LEU A 299 -8.80 -16.03 -22.78
N VAL A 300 -7.69 -15.34 -22.62
CA VAL A 300 -6.56 -15.73 -21.76
C VAL A 300 -6.25 -14.58 -20.82
N ASP A 301 -6.16 -14.89 -19.53
CA ASP A 301 -5.77 -13.92 -18.52
C ASP A 301 -4.27 -14.02 -18.25
N LEU A 302 -3.55 -12.96 -18.64
CA LEU A 302 -2.14 -12.78 -18.31
C LEU A 302 -2.02 -12.12 -16.93
N SER A 303 -1.08 -12.59 -16.13
CA SER A 303 -0.69 -11.94 -14.87
C SER A 303 0.82 -11.85 -14.76
N PHE A 304 1.28 -10.67 -14.37
CA PHE A 304 2.69 -10.35 -14.15
C PHE A 304 2.89 -10.00 -12.69
N HIS A 305 3.91 -10.58 -12.07
CA HIS A 305 4.23 -10.37 -10.66
C HIS A 305 5.69 -9.93 -10.53
N ILE A 306 5.90 -8.80 -9.87
CA ILE A 306 7.20 -8.38 -9.37
C ILE A 306 7.38 -9.04 -8.00
N ASP A 307 8.59 -9.46 -7.69
CA ASP A 307 8.96 -10.13 -6.43
C ASP A 307 7.93 -11.15 -5.92
N PRO A 308 7.62 -12.18 -6.70
CA PRO A 308 6.54 -13.12 -6.38
C PRO A 308 6.75 -13.90 -5.07
N ASN A 309 7.95 -13.83 -4.50
CA ASN A 309 8.35 -14.53 -3.27
C ASN A 309 8.50 -13.59 -2.07
N ASP A 310 8.25 -12.27 -2.22
CA ASP A 310 8.36 -11.26 -1.16
C ASP A 310 9.76 -11.27 -0.50
N LEU A 311 10.80 -11.24 -1.33
CA LEU A 311 12.21 -11.28 -0.91
C LEU A 311 12.87 -9.90 -0.84
N VAL A 312 12.36 -8.94 -1.61
CA VAL A 312 12.82 -7.55 -1.63
C VAL A 312 11.92 -6.74 -0.69
N GLU A 313 12.54 -5.96 0.20
CA GLU A 313 11.79 -4.97 0.98
C GLU A 313 11.55 -3.73 0.13
N GLU A 314 10.29 -3.44 -0.17
CA GLU A 314 9.88 -2.34 -1.05
C GLU A 314 9.10 -1.29 -0.26
N SER A 315 9.12 -0.04 -0.73
CA SER A 315 8.29 1.01 -0.12
C SER A 315 6.80 0.81 -0.39
N SER A 316 6.43 0.04 -1.42
CA SER A 316 5.06 -0.35 -1.72
C SER A 316 4.97 -1.73 -2.35
N GLU A 317 4.34 -2.68 -1.67
CA GLU A 317 4.06 -4.03 -2.21
C GLU A 317 2.76 -4.08 -3.04
N GLY A 318 2.10 -2.95 -3.23
CA GLY A 318 0.77 -2.90 -3.81
C GLY A 318 0.70 -2.79 -5.32
N ASN A 319 1.81 -2.51 -5.94
CA ASN A 319 2.00 -2.28 -7.37
C ASN A 319 2.73 -3.44 -8.06
N ASN A 320 2.94 -4.56 -7.35
CA ASN A 320 3.65 -5.75 -7.80
C ASN A 320 2.84 -6.69 -8.68
N LEU A 321 1.58 -6.36 -8.98
CA LEU A 321 0.69 -7.16 -9.82
C LEU A 321 0.12 -6.33 -10.96
N LEU A 322 0.36 -6.79 -12.21
CA LEU A 322 -0.32 -6.32 -13.40
C LEU A 322 -1.10 -7.46 -14.04
N THR A 323 -2.33 -7.19 -14.47
CA THR A 323 -3.17 -8.18 -15.18
C THR A 323 -3.62 -7.64 -16.53
N HIS A 324 -3.73 -8.52 -17.51
CA HIS A 324 -4.20 -8.17 -18.85
C HIS A 324 -4.96 -9.36 -19.45
N THR A 325 -6.13 -9.10 -20.04
CA THR A 325 -6.91 -10.14 -20.75
C THR A 325 -6.72 -9.96 -22.24
N MET A 326 -6.35 -11.03 -22.94
CA MET A 326 -6.18 -11.05 -24.39
C MET A 326 -7.03 -12.16 -25.03
N ILE A 327 -7.22 -12.07 -26.34
CA ILE A 327 -7.94 -13.09 -27.12
C ILE A 327 -6.98 -13.87 -28.01
N ILE A 328 -7.08 -15.20 -27.98
CA ILE A 328 -6.38 -16.11 -28.89
C ILE A 328 -7.37 -16.59 -29.95
N SER A 329 -7.03 -16.37 -31.21
CA SER A 329 -7.88 -16.76 -32.32
C SER A 329 -7.61 -18.19 -32.79
N ALA A 330 -8.64 -18.83 -33.39
CA ALA A 330 -8.48 -20.11 -34.05
C ALA A 330 -7.55 -20.00 -35.26
N PRO A 331 -6.85 -21.09 -35.65
CA PRO A 331 -6.05 -21.13 -36.87
C PRO A 331 -6.93 -20.81 -38.09
N GLY A 332 -6.40 -19.98 -38.98
CA GLY A 332 -7.04 -19.64 -40.24
C GLY A 332 -7.96 -18.42 -40.26
N VAL A 333 -8.15 -17.73 -39.12
CA VAL A 333 -8.82 -16.41 -39.06
C VAL A 333 -7.80 -15.35 -38.64
N ARG A 334 -7.38 -14.56 -39.60
CA ARG A 334 -6.50 -13.40 -39.31
C ARG A 334 -7.31 -12.13 -39.38
N VAL A 335 -7.45 -11.44 -38.26
CA VAL A 335 -7.98 -10.08 -38.21
C VAL A 335 -6.78 -9.14 -38.30
N THR A 336 -6.61 -8.45 -39.43
CA THR A 336 -5.62 -7.41 -39.57
C THR A 336 -6.29 -6.07 -39.49
N SER A 337 -5.93 -5.28 -38.48
CA SER A 337 -6.30 -3.85 -38.38
C SER A 337 -5.09 -3.04 -38.82
N ASN A 338 -5.28 -2.11 -39.74
CA ASN A 338 -4.25 -1.16 -40.17
C ASN A 338 -4.21 0.09 -39.29
N GLU A 339 -5.06 0.16 -38.27
CA GLU A 339 -5.14 1.29 -37.36
C GLU A 339 -4.97 0.82 -35.92
N PRO A 340 -4.33 1.61 -35.06
CA PRO A 340 -4.25 1.30 -33.64
C PRO A 340 -5.64 1.25 -33.04
N PHE A 341 -5.87 0.31 -32.11
CA PHE A 341 -7.13 0.08 -31.44
C PHE A 341 -7.82 1.38 -31.04
N MET A 342 -9.01 1.62 -31.58
CA MET A 342 -9.88 2.66 -31.06
C MET A 342 -10.67 2.10 -29.89
N THR A 343 -10.50 2.69 -28.71
CA THR A 343 -11.49 2.60 -27.65
C THR A 343 -12.79 3.19 -28.18
N LEU A 344 -13.88 2.40 -28.15
CA LEU A 344 -15.23 2.92 -28.37
C LEU A 344 -15.53 3.91 -27.24
N GLY A 345 -15.18 5.17 -27.45
CA GLY A 345 -15.75 6.28 -26.73
C GLY A 345 -17.19 6.48 -27.18
N ASP A 346 -18.02 6.98 -26.30
CA ASP A 346 -19.45 7.24 -26.47
C ASP A 346 -19.82 7.67 -27.88
N ALA A 347 -20.83 6.98 -28.43
CA ALA A 347 -21.42 7.26 -29.71
C ALA A 347 -22.12 8.60 -29.68
N ASP A 348 -21.46 9.65 -30.14
CA ASP A 348 -22.09 10.85 -30.62
C ASP A 348 -21.98 10.86 -32.15
N ASP A 349 -23.06 10.44 -32.73
CA ASP A 349 -23.67 10.68 -34.03
C ASP A 349 -22.75 11.22 -35.15
N SER A 350 -21.80 10.39 -35.62
CA SER A 350 -21.28 10.50 -36.97
C SER A 350 -20.98 9.13 -37.53
N SER A 351 -21.74 8.68 -38.52
CA SER A 351 -21.58 7.43 -39.25
C SER A 351 -20.23 7.40 -39.98
N THR A 352 -19.23 6.88 -39.34
CA THR A 352 -18.02 6.38 -39.99
C THR A 352 -18.17 4.87 -40.18
N SER A 353 -18.26 4.43 -41.40
CA SER A 353 -18.23 3.02 -41.76
C SER A 353 -16.81 2.52 -41.67
N TRP A 354 -16.58 1.44 -40.93
CA TRP A 354 -15.31 0.74 -40.86
C TRP A 354 -15.39 -0.52 -41.71
N ASP A 355 -14.43 -0.72 -42.60
CA ASP A 355 -14.28 -1.97 -43.33
C ASP A 355 -13.45 -2.94 -42.49
N LEU A 356 -14.12 -3.94 -41.89
CA LEU A 356 -13.45 -5.10 -41.31
C LEU A 356 -13.11 -6.08 -42.43
N VAL A 357 -11.84 -6.16 -42.80
CA VAL A 357 -11.36 -7.16 -43.77
C VAL A 357 -11.03 -8.45 -43.03
N LEU A 358 -11.89 -9.46 -43.14
CA LEU A 358 -11.63 -10.81 -42.69
C LEU A 358 -10.95 -11.60 -43.83
N THR A 359 -9.68 -11.96 -43.66
CA THR A 359 -8.97 -12.79 -44.59
C THR A 359 -8.86 -14.22 -44.02
N ASN A 360 -9.49 -15.19 -44.64
CA ASN A 360 -9.30 -16.58 -44.31
C ASN A 360 -7.99 -17.06 -44.97
N THR A 361 -6.98 -17.36 -44.14
CA THR A 361 -5.68 -17.88 -44.58
C THR A 361 -5.58 -19.43 -44.48
N ALA A 362 -6.67 -20.12 -44.15
CA ALA A 362 -6.65 -21.57 -44.11
C ALA A 362 -6.45 -22.12 -45.53
N LEU A 363 -5.35 -22.80 -45.75
CA LEU A 363 -5.13 -23.61 -46.93
C LEU A 363 -6.04 -24.85 -46.81
N PHE A 364 -7.08 -24.92 -47.63
CA PHE A 364 -7.75 -26.18 -47.82
C PHE A 364 -6.78 -27.14 -48.57
N GLU A 365 -6.20 -28.09 -47.89
CA GLU A 365 -5.66 -29.27 -48.54
C GLU A 365 -6.85 -30.05 -49.12
N THR A 366 -7.07 -29.89 -50.38
CA THR A 366 -7.91 -30.82 -51.15
C THR A 366 -7.14 -32.09 -51.34
N ASN A 367 -7.43 -33.10 -50.48
CA ASN A 367 -7.02 -34.45 -50.79
C ASN A 367 -7.78 -34.91 -52.05
N ALA A 368 -7.04 -35.13 -53.14
CA ALA A 368 -7.48 -35.81 -54.32
C ALA A 368 -7.34 -37.30 -54.14
#